data_45287ba649265b4291e3d8e5e92a05bc
#
_entry.id   45287ba649265b4291e3d8e5e92a05bc
#
_cell.length_a   1.000
_cell.length_b   1.000
_cell.length_c   1.000
_cell.angle_alpha   90.00
_cell.angle_beta   90.00
_cell.angle_gamma   90.00
#
_symmetry.space_group_name_H-M   'P 1'
#
loop_
_entity.id
_entity.type
_entity.pdbx_description
1 polymer ?
#
loop_
_entity_poly.entity_id
_entity_poly.type
_entity_poly.pdbx_seq_one_letter_code
_entity_poly.pdbx_strand_id
1 'polypeptide(L)'
;MTNSDQKNNDQKQTTDAGNESFHRKNLEGKGAVFAVVTTIAILIGGLVEIVPMYTAGAGPETADWVTPYTPLEVAGRDIYIREGCYLCHSQMVRPMRSEVLRYGEWSRAPEYQFDRPFLLGSRRMGPDLHRVGGKYPDAWHYEHMRDPRSTSPGSVMPTYPWLLRDAYDAQDVRASVKALKRAGVPYSDAELEGVAASIAGQGQGIVTSLAGAGIETQADREIIALIAYLQRLGKDGKAHFSSLGEGGE
;
A
#
# COMPACT_ATOMS: atom_id res chain seq x y z
N MET A 1 37.65 -51.95 -7.15
CA MET A 1 37.64 -51.23 -5.86
C MET A 1 38.47 -52.04 -4.92
N THR A 2 39.61 -51.54 -4.54
CA THR A 2 40.58 -52.26 -3.74
C THR A 2 40.31 -52.04 -2.23
N ASN A 3 40.70 -53.00 -1.41
CA ASN A 3 40.48 -53.00 0.05
C ASN A 3 41.12 -51.75 0.75
N SER A 4 41.99 -51.04 0.08
CA SER A 4 42.58 -49.76 0.51
C SER A 4 41.63 -48.56 0.37
N ASP A 5 40.73 -48.56 -0.62
CA ASP A 5 39.78 -47.46 -0.81
C ASP A 5 38.63 -47.49 0.25
N GLN A 6 38.30 -48.71 0.68
CA GLN A 6 37.30 -48.93 1.70
C GLN A 6 37.81 -48.53 3.13
N LYS A 7 39.06 -48.83 3.42
CA LYS A 7 39.70 -48.39 4.67
C LYS A 7 39.90 -46.89 4.79
N ASN A 8 40.19 -46.19 3.66
CA ASN A 8 40.29 -44.73 3.62
C ASN A 8 38.93 -44.05 3.80
N ASN A 9 37.84 -44.65 3.27
CA ASN A 9 36.48 -44.13 3.47
C ASN A 9 36.00 -44.30 4.90
N ASP A 10 36.30 -45.46 5.50
CA ASP A 10 35.91 -45.72 6.92
C ASP A 10 36.71 -44.84 7.88
N GLN A 11 37.99 -44.56 7.60
CA GLN A 11 38.80 -43.62 8.40
C GLN A 11 38.31 -42.16 8.25
N LYS A 12 37.86 -41.77 7.07
CA LYS A 12 37.33 -40.42 6.82
C LYS A 12 35.95 -40.21 7.53
N GLN A 13 35.11 -41.25 7.54
CA GLN A 13 33.83 -41.20 8.25
C GLN A 13 33.98 -41.17 9.79
N THR A 14 34.98 -41.84 10.32
CA THR A 14 35.24 -41.84 11.80
C THR A 14 35.92 -40.57 12.28
N THR A 15 36.66 -39.84 11.44
CA THR A 15 37.23 -38.54 11.80
C THR A 15 36.22 -37.41 11.73
N ASP A 16 35.23 -37.46 10.82
CA ASP A 16 34.15 -36.50 10.77
C ASP A 16 33.14 -36.63 11.94
N ALA A 17 32.93 -37.82 12.47
CA ALA A 17 32.07 -38.03 13.61
C ALA A 17 32.58 -37.46 14.94
N GLY A 18 33.89 -37.17 15.05
CA GLY A 18 34.53 -36.64 16.26
C GLY A 18 34.54 -35.11 16.36
N ASN A 19 34.28 -34.39 15.29
CA ASN A 19 34.39 -32.94 15.25
C ASN A 19 33.08 -32.26 14.87
N GLU A 20 31.95 -32.69 15.47
CA GLU A 20 30.72 -31.92 15.37
C GLU A 20 30.93 -30.54 15.99
N SER A 21 30.67 -29.49 15.20
CA SER A 21 30.82 -28.12 15.66
C SER A 21 29.97 -27.88 16.93
N PHE A 22 30.46 -27.03 17.83
CA PHE A 22 29.77 -26.65 19.04
C PHE A 22 28.31 -26.25 18.78
N HIS A 23 28.07 -25.57 17.68
CA HIS A 23 26.72 -25.13 17.26
C HIS A 23 25.79 -26.31 16.98
N ARG A 24 26.26 -27.30 16.21
CA ARG A 24 25.45 -28.47 15.86
C ARG A 24 25.09 -29.29 17.11
N LYS A 25 26.04 -29.50 18.00
CA LYS A 25 25.85 -30.31 19.21
C LYS A 25 24.95 -29.62 20.27
N ASN A 26 25.09 -28.30 20.44
CA ASN A 26 24.46 -27.58 21.58
C ASN A 26 23.26 -26.72 21.17
N LEU A 27 23.15 -26.31 19.92
CA LEU A 27 22.08 -25.45 19.39
C LEU A 27 21.21 -26.19 18.37
N GLU A 28 21.74 -26.46 17.19
CA GLU A 28 20.96 -26.99 16.07
C GLU A 28 20.43 -28.41 16.33
N GLY A 29 21.21 -29.25 17.05
CA GLY A 29 20.80 -30.59 17.43
C GLY A 29 19.73 -30.64 18.55
N LYS A 30 19.42 -29.50 19.19
CA LYS A 30 18.42 -29.39 20.25
C LYS A 30 17.34 -28.40 19.85
N GLY A 31 16.31 -28.87 19.10
CA GLY A 31 15.29 -28.01 18.50
C GLY A 31 14.65 -27.01 19.46
N ALA A 32 14.36 -27.40 20.71
CA ALA A 32 13.79 -26.50 21.71
C ALA A 32 14.76 -25.37 22.10
N VAL A 33 16.05 -25.69 22.29
CA VAL A 33 17.08 -24.69 22.62
C VAL A 33 17.29 -23.73 21.46
N PHE A 34 17.36 -24.26 20.24
CA PHE A 34 17.46 -23.46 19.02
C PHE A 34 16.29 -22.49 18.89
N ALA A 35 15.06 -22.97 19.06
CA ALA A 35 13.86 -22.12 18.98
C ALA A 35 13.88 -21.00 20.02
N VAL A 36 14.21 -21.31 21.28
CA VAL A 36 14.25 -20.30 22.35
C VAL A 36 15.34 -19.25 22.09
N VAL A 37 16.56 -19.68 21.75
CA VAL A 37 17.68 -18.75 21.49
C VAL A 37 17.38 -17.87 20.27
N THR A 38 16.82 -18.43 19.20
CA THR A 38 16.40 -17.68 18.02
C THR A 38 15.31 -16.66 18.35
N THR A 39 14.30 -17.05 19.13
CA THR A 39 13.23 -16.15 19.58
C THR A 39 13.82 -14.99 20.41
N ILE A 40 14.71 -15.27 21.35
CA ILE A 40 15.35 -14.23 22.15
C ILE A 40 16.17 -13.27 21.27
N ALA A 41 16.94 -13.81 20.33
CA ALA A 41 17.73 -12.98 19.40
C ALA A 41 16.85 -12.05 18.54
N ILE A 42 15.75 -12.57 18.02
CA ILE A 42 14.77 -11.78 17.24
C ILE A 42 14.12 -10.70 18.12
N LEU A 43 13.72 -11.04 19.34
CA LEU A 43 13.13 -10.08 20.27
C LEU A 43 14.10 -8.97 20.65
N ILE A 44 15.36 -9.29 20.93
CA ILE A 44 16.39 -8.28 21.24
C ILE A 44 16.58 -7.35 20.03
N GLY A 45 16.75 -7.90 18.81
CA GLY A 45 16.89 -7.11 17.60
C GLY A 45 15.70 -6.19 17.34
N GLY A 46 14.47 -6.71 17.47
CA GLY A 46 13.25 -5.93 17.32
C GLY A 46 13.12 -4.83 18.39
N LEU A 47 13.44 -5.11 19.64
CA LEU A 47 13.38 -4.12 20.71
C LEU A 47 14.40 -2.98 20.52
N VAL A 48 15.62 -3.30 20.09
CA VAL A 48 16.66 -2.30 19.80
C VAL A 48 16.22 -1.31 18.73
N GLU A 49 15.41 -1.73 17.78
CA GLU A 49 14.89 -0.86 16.73
C GLU A 49 13.59 -0.14 17.14
N ILE A 50 12.65 -0.87 17.77
CA ILE A 50 11.32 -0.34 18.11
C ILE A 50 11.38 0.65 19.29
N VAL A 51 12.15 0.35 20.34
CA VAL A 51 12.17 1.19 21.56
C VAL A 51 12.64 2.63 21.28
N PRO A 52 13.72 2.89 20.52
CA PRO A 52 14.11 4.26 20.17
C PRO A 52 13.06 5.02 19.39
N MET A 53 12.30 4.35 18.53
CA MET A 53 11.22 4.97 17.77
C MET A 53 10.14 5.57 18.67
N TYR A 54 9.83 4.91 19.80
CA TYR A 54 8.84 5.41 20.76
C TYR A 54 9.43 6.36 21.82
N THR A 55 10.68 6.16 22.25
CA THR A 55 11.26 6.91 23.36
C THR A 55 12.03 8.15 22.94
N ALA A 56 12.69 8.12 21.78
CA ALA A 56 13.52 9.24 21.30
C ALA A 56 12.79 10.17 20.34
N GLY A 57 11.47 10.02 20.15
CA GLY A 57 10.71 10.81 19.19
C GLY A 57 11.14 10.58 17.73
N ALA A 58 11.86 9.48 17.47
CA ALA A 58 12.28 9.07 16.14
C ALA A 58 11.13 8.40 15.37
N GLY A 59 9.88 8.66 15.74
CA GLY A 59 8.70 8.22 15.01
C GLY A 59 8.67 8.80 13.60
N PRO A 60 7.85 8.23 12.70
CA PRO A 60 7.71 8.77 11.36
C PRO A 60 7.31 10.25 11.44
N GLU A 61 7.95 11.08 10.62
CA GLU A 61 7.57 12.48 10.47
C GLU A 61 6.07 12.55 10.17
N THR A 62 5.35 13.37 10.93
CA THR A 62 3.94 13.68 10.67
C THR A 62 3.84 15.07 10.05
N ALA A 63 2.81 15.30 9.25
CA ALA A 63 2.59 16.57 8.58
C ALA A 63 1.14 17.01 8.70
N ASP A 64 0.93 18.23 9.17
CA ASP A 64 -0.41 18.79 9.37
C ASP A 64 -1.16 19.05 8.05
N TRP A 65 -0.43 19.12 6.95
CA TRP A 65 -1.01 19.31 5.61
C TRP A 65 -1.57 18.02 4.99
N VAL A 66 -1.33 16.86 5.59
CA VAL A 66 -1.90 15.59 5.14
C VAL A 66 -3.21 15.32 5.86
N THR A 67 -4.26 15.07 5.10
CA THR A 67 -5.59 14.82 5.63
C THR A 67 -5.98 13.32 5.54
N PRO A 68 -6.75 12.78 6.50
CA PRO A 68 -7.28 11.42 6.41
C PRO A 68 -8.14 11.24 5.16
N TYR A 69 -8.24 10.00 4.70
CA TYR A 69 -9.15 9.64 3.60
C TYR A 69 -10.61 9.85 4.01
N THR A 70 -11.41 10.38 3.09
CA THR A 70 -12.86 10.40 3.28
C THR A 70 -13.43 8.98 3.28
N PRO A 71 -14.65 8.74 3.80
CA PRO A 71 -15.25 7.42 3.78
C PRO A 71 -15.35 6.78 2.39
N LEU A 72 -15.64 7.55 1.34
CA LEU A 72 -15.68 7.03 -0.02
C LEU A 72 -14.28 6.68 -0.56
N GLU A 73 -13.28 7.47 -0.21
CA GLU A 73 -11.87 7.18 -0.54
C GLU A 73 -11.36 5.93 0.19
N VAL A 74 -11.81 5.69 1.44
CA VAL A 74 -11.53 4.44 2.17
C VAL A 74 -12.16 3.24 1.44
N ALA A 75 -13.42 3.33 1.03
CA ALA A 75 -14.07 2.29 0.23
C ALA A 75 -13.28 2.00 -1.06
N GLY A 76 -12.88 3.04 -1.77
CA GLY A 76 -12.06 2.91 -2.99
C GLY A 76 -10.70 2.28 -2.73
N ARG A 77 -10.08 2.59 -1.58
CA ARG A 77 -8.83 1.97 -1.15
C ARG A 77 -9.00 0.48 -0.83
N ASP A 78 -10.09 0.11 -0.18
CA ASP A 78 -10.37 -1.30 0.12
C ASP A 78 -10.60 -2.10 -1.19
N ILE A 79 -11.30 -1.52 -2.16
CA ILE A 79 -11.46 -2.09 -3.51
C ILE A 79 -10.10 -2.22 -4.22
N TYR A 80 -9.27 -1.18 -4.17
CA TYR A 80 -7.92 -1.17 -4.75
C TYR A 80 -7.03 -2.30 -4.18
N ILE A 81 -7.15 -2.57 -2.87
CA ILE A 81 -6.45 -3.68 -2.19
C ILE A 81 -7.04 -5.02 -2.63
N ARG A 82 -8.35 -5.16 -2.63
CA ARG A 82 -9.07 -6.38 -2.99
C ARG A 82 -8.74 -6.81 -4.43
N GLU A 83 -8.74 -5.87 -5.37
CA GLU A 83 -8.43 -6.12 -6.77
C GLU A 83 -6.92 -6.31 -7.04
N GLY A 84 -6.06 -6.09 -6.04
CA GLY A 84 -4.63 -6.30 -6.15
C GLY A 84 -3.90 -5.30 -7.06
N CYS A 85 -4.42 -4.10 -7.25
CA CYS A 85 -3.85 -3.07 -8.12
C CYS A 85 -2.40 -2.74 -7.77
N TYR A 86 -2.06 -2.75 -6.48
CA TYR A 86 -0.70 -2.53 -5.96
C TYR A 86 0.31 -3.61 -6.37
N LEU A 87 -0.14 -4.75 -6.91
CA LEU A 87 0.75 -5.79 -7.43
C LEU A 87 1.38 -5.41 -8.77
N CYS A 88 0.70 -4.55 -9.55
CA CYS A 88 1.16 -4.08 -10.85
C CYS A 88 1.54 -2.60 -10.85
N HIS A 89 0.97 -1.80 -9.93
CA HIS A 89 1.23 -0.37 -9.77
C HIS A 89 1.93 -0.09 -8.46
N SER A 90 2.99 0.72 -8.47
CA SER A 90 3.56 1.30 -7.26
C SER A 90 2.83 2.59 -6.87
N GLN A 91 2.93 2.98 -5.61
CA GLN A 91 2.45 4.25 -5.06
C GLN A 91 3.58 5.00 -4.34
N MET A 92 4.74 5.08 -4.97
CA MET A 92 5.90 5.79 -4.43
C MET A 92 6.76 6.30 -5.57
N VAL A 93 6.73 7.60 -5.81
CA VAL A 93 7.67 8.27 -6.71
C VAL A 93 9.01 8.40 -6.01
N ARG A 94 10.05 7.79 -6.56
CA ARG A 94 11.41 7.80 -5.98
C ARG A 94 12.11 9.13 -6.25
N PRO A 95 13.09 9.55 -5.40
CA PRO A 95 13.82 10.81 -5.57
C PRO A 95 14.88 10.71 -6.69
N MET A 96 14.47 10.24 -7.87
CA MET A 96 15.30 10.13 -9.07
C MET A 96 14.77 11.07 -10.14
N ARG A 97 15.65 11.81 -10.80
CA ARG A 97 15.28 12.80 -11.82
C ARG A 97 14.33 12.24 -12.89
N SER A 98 14.56 11.02 -13.36
CA SER A 98 13.71 10.37 -14.37
C SER A 98 12.28 10.12 -13.88
N GLU A 99 12.10 9.82 -12.60
CA GLU A 99 10.79 9.61 -12.01
C GLU A 99 10.06 10.91 -11.72
N VAL A 100 10.77 11.87 -11.15
CA VAL A 100 10.21 13.19 -10.86
C VAL A 100 9.74 13.87 -12.16
N LEU A 101 10.52 13.78 -13.25
CA LEU A 101 10.11 14.30 -14.55
C LEU A 101 8.90 13.58 -15.14
N ARG A 102 8.72 12.30 -14.83
CA ARG A 102 7.62 11.48 -15.37
C ARG A 102 6.34 11.58 -14.56
N TYR A 103 6.44 11.55 -13.24
CA TYR A 103 5.31 11.40 -12.34
C TYR A 103 4.98 12.66 -11.54
N GLY A 104 5.94 13.53 -11.34
CA GLY A 104 5.86 14.70 -10.47
C GLY A 104 6.77 14.57 -9.25
N GLU A 105 6.59 15.44 -8.25
CA GLU A 105 7.43 15.50 -7.04
C GLU A 105 7.53 14.14 -6.35
N TRP A 106 8.73 13.80 -5.86
CA TRP A 106 8.99 12.53 -5.18
C TRP A 106 8.19 12.40 -3.88
N SER A 107 7.85 11.17 -3.54
CA SER A 107 7.00 10.83 -2.40
C SER A 107 7.76 10.97 -1.08
N ARG A 108 7.14 11.59 -0.08
CA ARG A 108 7.70 11.80 1.25
C ARG A 108 7.00 10.97 2.30
N ALA A 109 7.72 10.55 3.34
CA ALA A 109 7.20 9.70 4.39
C ALA A 109 5.91 10.23 5.05
N PRO A 110 5.76 11.53 5.35
CA PRO A 110 4.53 12.06 5.93
C PRO A 110 3.28 11.84 5.08
N GLU A 111 3.40 11.75 3.76
CA GLU A 111 2.23 11.55 2.87
C GLU A 111 1.49 10.24 3.14
N TYR A 112 2.14 9.27 3.79
CA TYR A 112 1.59 7.95 4.11
C TYR A 112 1.14 7.81 5.57
N GLN A 113 1.15 8.90 6.35
CA GLN A 113 0.91 8.83 7.81
C GLN A 113 -0.43 8.20 8.20
N PHE A 114 -1.42 8.22 7.32
CA PHE A 114 -2.74 7.61 7.53
C PHE A 114 -2.95 6.30 6.77
N ASP A 115 -1.95 5.85 6.01
CA ASP A 115 -2.04 4.57 5.30
C ASP A 115 -1.85 3.37 6.25
N ARG A 116 -2.85 2.51 6.30
CA ARG A 116 -2.85 1.28 7.09
C ARG A 116 -3.48 0.14 6.27
N PRO A 117 -2.67 -0.78 5.73
CA PRO A 117 -1.21 -0.81 5.58
C PRO A 117 -0.69 0.14 4.49
N PHE A 118 0.63 0.34 4.41
CA PHE A 118 1.25 1.04 3.29
C PHE A 118 1.12 0.23 1.99
N LEU A 119 0.80 0.92 0.90
CA LEU A 119 0.61 0.30 -0.42
C LEU A 119 1.70 0.74 -1.43
N LEU A 120 2.93 0.88 -0.96
CA LEU A 120 4.03 1.44 -1.75
C LEU A 120 4.25 0.70 -3.08
N GLY A 121 4.08 -0.63 -3.07
CA GLY A 121 4.29 -1.49 -4.23
C GLY A 121 5.76 -1.51 -4.69
N SER A 122 6.20 -2.63 -5.22
CA SER A 122 7.58 -2.79 -5.73
C SER A 122 7.64 -2.99 -7.25
N ARG A 123 6.52 -3.32 -7.87
CA ARG A 123 6.42 -3.59 -9.30
C ARG A 123 5.79 -2.42 -10.04
N ARG A 124 6.24 -2.22 -11.26
CA ARG A 124 5.75 -1.19 -12.19
C ARG A 124 5.48 -1.80 -13.56
N MET A 125 4.59 -2.80 -13.59
CA MET A 125 4.01 -3.28 -14.85
C MET A 125 3.14 -2.18 -15.45
N GLY A 126 2.42 -1.44 -14.61
CA GLY A 126 1.82 -0.15 -14.91
C GLY A 126 2.62 1.02 -14.32
N PRO A 127 2.21 2.28 -14.58
CA PRO A 127 2.84 3.46 -14.02
C PRO A 127 2.63 3.57 -12.51
N ASP A 128 3.48 4.38 -11.85
CA ASP A 128 3.27 4.80 -10.47
C ASP A 128 2.00 5.63 -10.33
N LEU A 129 1.20 5.40 -9.29
CA LEU A 129 -0.09 6.04 -9.07
C LEU A 129 -0.08 7.11 -7.96
N HIS A 130 1.05 7.32 -7.26
CA HIS A 130 1.06 8.24 -6.12
C HIS A 130 0.76 9.70 -6.51
N ARG A 131 0.93 10.08 -7.77
CA ARG A 131 0.63 11.41 -8.29
C ARG A 131 -0.48 11.41 -9.35
N VAL A 132 -1.36 10.38 -9.34
CA VAL A 132 -2.41 10.26 -10.36
C VAL A 132 -3.60 11.20 -10.11
N GLY A 133 -3.84 11.60 -8.86
CA GLY A 133 -4.96 12.48 -8.50
C GLY A 133 -4.92 13.80 -9.25
N GLY A 134 -6.03 14.13 -9.88
CA GLY A 134 -6.18 15.32 -10.71
C GLY A 134 -5.40 15.31 -12.03
N LYS A 135 -4.75 14.20 -12.39
CA LYS A 135 -4.03 14.07 -13.66
C LYS A 135 -4.96 13.74 -14.82
N TYR A 136 -5.97 12.92 -14.57
CA TYR A 136 -6.97 12.51 -15.53
C TYR A 136 -8.38 12.81 -15.00
N PRO A 137 -9.37 13.13 -15.86
CA PRO A 137 -10.74 13.31 -15.42
C PRO A 137 -11.39 11.99 -15.00
N ASP A 138 -12.48 12.05 -14.24
CA ASP A 138 -13.21 10.87 -13.73
C ASP A 138 -13.65 9.95 -14.87
N ALA A 139 -14.08 10.52 -16.01
CA ALA A 139 -14.46 9.77 -17.20
C ALA A 139 -13.31 8.93 -17.76
N TRP A 140 -12.08 9.44 -17.70
CA TRP A 140 -10.90 8.69 -18.13
C TRP A 140 -10.68 7.47 -17.23
N HIS A 141 -10.80 7.64 -15.90
CA HIS A 141 -10.65 6.53 -14.95
C HIS A 141 -11.75 5.48 -15.15
N TYR A 142 -12.99 5.91 -15.37
CA TYR A 142 -14.12 5.02 -15.64
C TYR A 142 -13.86 4.17 -16.90
N GLU A 143 -13.51 4.80 -18.02
CA GLU A 143 -13.22 4.12 -19.27
C GLU A 143 -11.99 3.22 -19.18
N HIS A 144 -10.96 3.66 -18.43
CA HIS A 144 -9.75 2.87 -18.22
C HIS A 144 -10.03 1.57 -17.46
N MET A 145 -10.93 1.58 -16.48
CA MET A 145 -11.32 0.35 -15.76
C MET A 145 -12.24 -0.52 -16.62
N ARG A 146 -13.10 0.09 -17.44
CA ARG A 146 -13.96 -0.62 -18.37
C ARG A 146 -13.16 -1.36 -19.44
N ASP A 147 -12.28 -0.65 -20.13
CA ASP A 147 -11.33 -1.19 -21.09
C ASP A 147 -10.05 -0.34 -21.13
N PRO A 148 -8.95 -0.81 -20.51
CA PRO A 148 -7.70 -0.08 -20.48
C PRO A 148 -7.13 0.27 -21.84
N ARG A 149 -7.45 -0.53 -22.87
CA ARG A 149 -6.94 -0.31 -24.24
C ARG A 149 -7.60 0.86 -24.93
N SER A 150 -8.81 1.23 -24.52
CA SER A 150 -9.53 2.40 -25.06
C SER A 150 -8.82 3.71 -24.74
N THR A 151 -8.17 3.79 -23.56
CA THR A 151 -7.47 4.99 -23.09
C THR A 151 -5.95 4.89 -23.25
N SER A 152 -5.40 3.67 -23.28
CA SER A 152 -3.97 3.38 -23.37
C SER A 152 -3.74 2.22 -24.35
N PRO A 153 -3.61 2.48 -25.67
CA PRO A 153 -3.38 1.46 -26.68
C PRO A 153 -2.17 0.59 -26.33
N GLY A 154 -2.33 -0.74 -26.47
CA GLY A 154 -1.28 -1.70 -26.12
C GLY A 154 -1.18 -2.04 -24.62
N SER A 155 -2.10 -1.55 -23.79
CA SER A 155 -2.15 -1.89 -22.36
C SER A 155 -2.30 -3.40 -22.15
N VAL A 156 -1.52 -3.94 -21.19
CA VAL A 156 -1.63 -5.33 -20.70
C VAL A 156 -2.51 -5.42 -19.45
N MET A 157 -3.01 -4.30 -18.95
CA MET A 157 -3.92 -4.25 -17.81
C MET A 157 -5.22 -5.00 -18.16
N PRO A 158 -5.75 -5.86 -17.28
CA PRO A 158 -7.04 -6.51 -17.47
C PRO A 158 -8.19 -5.50 -17.38
N THR A 159 -9.36 -5.87 -17.90
CA THR A 159 -10.60 -5.14 -17.70
C THR A 159 -11.22 -5.51 -16.35
N TYR A 160 -11.97 -4.56 -15.74
CA TYR A 160 -12.65 -4.73 -14.46
C TYR A 160 -14.16 -4.45 -14.57
N PRO A 161 -14.91 -5.21 -15.39
CA PRO A 161 -16.31 -4.90 -15.68
C PRO A 161 -17.24 -5.05 -14.46
N TRP A 162 -16.85 -5.82 -13.46
CA TRP A 162 -17.61 -5.98 -12.22
C TRP A 162 -17.65 -4.69 -11.39
N LEU A 163 -16.60 -3.86 -11.39
CA LEU A 163 -16.59 -2.58 -10.69
C LEU A 163 -17.68 -1.61 -11.16
N LEU A 164 -18.14 -1.77 -12.41
CA LEU A 164 -19.18 -0.94 -12.99
C LEU A 164 -20.60 -1.41 -12.62
N ARG A 165 -20.73 -2.66 -12.15
CA ARG A 165 -22.00 -3.33 -11.83
C ARG A 165 -22.22 -3.50 -10.35
N ASP A 166 -21.17 -3.89 -9.64
CA ASP A 166 -21.22 -4.25 -8.24
C ASP A 166 -21.26 -2.98 -7.38
N ALA A 167 -21.97 -3.05 -6.27
CA ALA A 167 -22.14 -1.95 -5.34
C ALA A 167 -21.35 -2.21 -4.05
N TYR A 168 -20.77 -1.17 -3.46
CA TYR A 168 -20.21 -1.24 -2.12
C TYR A 168 -21.30 -1.04 -1.05
N ASP A 169 -21.10 -1.65 0.13
CA ASP A 169 -22.00 -1.48 1.27
C ASP A 169 -21.50 -0.37 2.20
N ALA A 170 -22.37 0.58 2.52
CA ALA A 170 -22.07 1.67 3.45
C ALA A 170 -21.74 1.18 4.88
N GLN A 171 -22.27 0.01 5.29
CA GLN A 171 -21.95 -0.59 6.59
C GLN A 171 -20.52 -1.13 6.63
N ASP A 172 -20.09 -1.77 5.55
CA ASP A 172 -18.70 -2.25 5.41
C ASP A 172 -17.73 -1.07 5.41
N VAL A 173 -18.04 0.01 4.68
CA VAL A 173 -17.24 1.23 4.69
C VAL A 173 -17.14 1.82 6.10
N ARG A 174 -18.27 1.90 6.84
CA ARG A 174 -18.26 2.35 8.23
C ARG A 174 -17.38 1.46 9.12
N ALA A 175 -17.40 0.15 8.91
CA ALA A 175 -16.55 -0.79 9.64
C ALA A 175 -15.05 -0.54 9.35
N SER A 176 -14.68 -0.30 8.09
CA SER A 176 -13.32 0.05 7.67
C SER A 176 -12.84 1.37 8.28
N VAL A 177 -13.65 2.44 8.22
CA VAL A 177 -13.34 3.73 8.85
C VAL A 177 -13.16 3.57 10.37
N LYS A 178 -14.03 2.78 11.03
CA LYS A 178 -13.90 2.46 12.45
C LYS A 178 -12.62 1.68 12.77
N ALA A 179 -12.21 0.77 11.90
CA ALA A 179 -10.95 0.04 12.05
C ALA A 179 -9.73 0.97 11.93
N LEU A 180 -9.74 1.88 10.95
CA LEU A 180 -8.70 2.89 10.78
C LEU A 180 -8.63 3.85 11.99
N LYS A 181 -9.77 4.27 12.54
CA LYS A 181 -9.81 5.04 13.79
C LYS A 181 -9.13 4.32 14.94
N ARG A 182 -9.38 3.01 15.10
CA ARG A 182 -8.71 2.17 16.11
C ARG A 182 -7.21 2.03 15.85
N ALA A 183 -6.80 2.11 14.59
CA ALA A 183 -5.39 2.09 14.19
C ALA A 183 -4.70 3.45 14.33
N GLY A 184 -5.38 4.47 14.90
CA GLY A 184 -4.80 5.78 15.21
C GLY A 184 -5.05 6.86 14.16
N VAL A 185 -5.88 6.62 13.13
CA VAL A 185 -6.29 7.68 12.19
C VAL A 185 -7.32 8.59 12.90
N PRO A 186 -7.20 9.93 12.85
CA PRO A 186 -7.95 10.86 13.68
C PRO A 186 -9.39 11.11 13.18
N TYR A 187 -10.18 10.06 12.99
CA TYR A 187 -11.60 10.18 12.71
C TYR A 187 -12.40 10.51 13.98
N SER A 188 -13.28 11.51 13.91
CA SER A 188 -14.22 11.85 14.96
C SER A 188 -15.40 10.86 15.01
N ASP A 189 -16.15 10.86 16.12
CA ASP A 189 -17.38 10.06 16.22
C ASP A 189 -18.47 10.59 15.27
N ALA A 190 -18.53 11.90 15.06
CA ALA A 190 -19.46 12.52 14.12
C ALA A 190 -19.20 12.07 12.66
N GLU A 191 -17.92 11.93 12.26
CA GLU A 191 -17.57 11.40 10.93
C GLU A 191 -18.00 9.93 10.79
N LEU A 192 -17.86 9.13 11.87
CA LEU A 192 -18.34 7.74 11.86
C LEU A 192 -19.88 7.64 11.76
N GLU A 193 -20.60 8.56 12.35
CA GLU A 193 -22.06 8.61 12.24
C GLU A 193 -22.49 9.13 10.87
N GLY A 194 -21.75 10.09 10.31
CA GLY A 194 -22.00 10.72 9.02
C GLY A 194 -21.53 9.93 7.79
N VAL A 195 -20.95 8.74 7.94
CA VAL A 195 -20.36 7.96 6.83
C VAL A 195 -21.31 7.83 5.64
N ALA A 196 -22.57 7.43 5.85
CA ALA A 196 -23.53 7.22 4.77
C ALA A 196 -23.82 8.51 3.98
N ALA A 197 -23.98 9.64 4.68
CA ALA A 197 -24.21 10.93 4.05
C ALA A 197 -22.98 11.43 3.28
N SER A 198 -21.79 11.24 3.86
CA SER A 198 -20.51 11.60 3.22
C SER A 198 -20.29 10.83 1.93
N ILE A 199 -20.50 9.51 1.93
CA ILE A 199 -20.39 8.64 0.75
C ILE A 199 -21.35 9.10 -0.34
N ALA A 200 -22.63 9.32 0.01
CA ALA A 200 -23.66 9.71 -0.94
C ALA A 200 -23.34 11.07 -1.59
N GLY A 201 -22.90 12.05 -0.79
CA GLY A 201 -22.55 13.39 -1.29
C GLY A 201 -21.37 13.38 -2.23
N GLN A 202 -20.26 12.73 -1.85
CA GLN A 202 -19.06 12.65 -2.68
C GLN A 202 -19.32 11.79 -3.93
N GLY A 203 -20.02 10.66 -3.79
CA GLY A 203 -20.38 9.80 -4.91
C GLY A 203 -21.24 10.50 -5.95
N GLN A 204 -22.23 11.29 -5.49
CA GLN A 204 -23.07 12.07 -6.40
C GLN A 204 -22.28 13.14 -7.16
N GLY A 205 -21.25 13.73 -6.56
CA GLY A 205 -20.34 14.66 -7.24
C GLY A 205 -19.62 14.00 -8.41
N ILE A 206 -19.09 12.78 -8.22
CA ILE A 206 -18.42 12.01 -9.27
C ILE A 206 -19.41 11.59 -10.36
N VAL A 207 -20.62 11.13 -9.99
CA VAL A 207 -21.68 10.78 -10.95
C VAL A 207 -22.05 11.99 -11.83
N THR A 208 -22.17 13.18 -11.23
CA THR A 208 -22.44 14.42 -11.99
C THR A 208 -21.30 14.74 -12.97
N SER A 209 -20.04 14.57 -12.54
CA SER A 209 -18.86 14.71 -13.42
C SER A 209 -18.91 13.73 -14.60
N LEU A 210 -19.26 12.46 -14.35
CA LEU A 210 -19.38 11.42 -15.37
C LEU A 210 -20.55 11.68 -16.33
N ALA A 211 -21.69 12.12 -15.80
CA ALA A 211 -22.85 12.49 -16.63
C ALA A 211 -22.53 13.63 -17.60
N GLY A 212 -21.71 14.60 -17.17
CA GLY A 212 -21.19 15.65 -18.04
C GLY A 212 -20.34 15.13 -19.21
N ALA A 213 -19.78 13.94 -19.08
CA ALA A 213 -19.04 13.23 -20.14
C ALA A 213 -19.88 12.19 -20.89
N GLY A 214 -21.20 12.13 -20.65
CA GLY A 214 -22.13 11.19 -21.29
C GLY A 214 -22.09 9.77 -20.69
N ILE A 215 -21.57 9.60 -19.49
CA ILE A 215 -21.51 8.31 -18.79
C ILE A 215 -22.58 8.30 -17.69
N GLU A 216 -23.56 7.39 -17.83
CA GLU A 216 -24.60 7.19 -16.83
C GLU A 216 -24.21 6.04 -15.89
N THR A 217 -24.24 6.32 -14.58
CA THR A 217 -23.91 5.34 -13.53
C THR A 217 -24.58 5.71 -12.21
N GLN A 218 -24.50 4.84 -11.22
CA GLN A 218 -25.06 5.07 -9.88
C GLN A 218 -23.95 5.36 -8.87
N ALA A 219 -24.26 6.17 -7.85
CA ALA A 219 -23.27 6.61 -6.87
C ALA A 219 -22.73 5.49 -5.97
N ASP A 220 -23.45 4.38 -5.84
CA ASP A 220 -23.10 3.22 -5.05
C ASP A 220 -22.20 2.21 -5.77
N ARG A 221 -21.86 2.42 -7.03
CA ARG A 221 -21.00 1.51 -7.78
C ARG A 221 -19.55 1.55 -7.26
N GLU A 222 -18.91 0.38 -7.23
CA GLU A 222 -17.53 0.24 -6.77
C GLU A 222 -16.55 1.11 -7.56
N ILE A 223 -16.82 1.31 -8.85
CA ILE A 223 -16.01 2.20 -9.70
C ILE A 223 -15.99 3.64 -9.18
N ILE A 224 -17.10 4.13 -8.60
CA ILE A 224 -17.18 5.50 -8.06
C ILE A 224 -16.26 5.65 -6.83
N ALA A 225 -16.26 4.66 -5.94
CA ALA A 225 -15.37 4.64 -4.80
C ALA A 225 -13.90 4.55 -5.23
N LEU A 226 -13.60 3.70 -6.22
CA LEU A 226 -12.24 3.57 -6.76
C LEU A 226 -11.76 4.89 -7.41
N ILE A 227 -12.62 5.58 -8.17
CA ILE A 227 -12.30 6.90 -8.73
C ILE A 227 -12.00 7.90 -7.62
N ALA A 228 -12.82 7.95 -6.55
CA ALA A 228 -12.58 8.83 -5.42
C ALA A 228 -11.18 8.62 -4.83
N TYR A 229 -10.80 7.36 -4.61
CA TYR A 229 -9.48 7.01 -4.08
C TYR A 229 -8.34 7.42 -5.04
N LEU A 230 -8.45 7.10 -6.33
CA LEU A 230 -7.43 7.46 -7.32
C LEU A 230 -7.27 8.98 -7.45
N GLN A 231 -8.36 9.73 -7.42
CA GLN A 231 -8.34 11.20 -7.46
C GLN A 231 -7.78 11.82 -6.17
N ARG A 232 -7.75 11.07 -5.06
CA ARG A 232 -7.15 11.51 -3.79
C ARG A 232 -5.63 11.39 -3.79
N LEU A 233 -5.06 10.44 -4.53
CA LEU A 233 -3.64 10.11 -4.50
C LEU A 233 -2.75 11.30 -4.88
N GLY A 234 -1.88 11.69 -3.93
CA GLY A 234 -0.92 12.78 -4.07
C GLY A 234 -1.50 14.18 -4.06
N LYS A 235 -2.80 14.35 -3.78
CA LYS A 235 -3.47 15.66 -3.79
C LYS A 235 -2.91 16.61 -2.75
N ASP A 236 -2.73 16.16 -1.51
CA ASP A 236 -2.20 16.97 -0.42
C ASP A 236 -0.74 17.37 -0.68
N GLY A 237 0.09 16.42 -1.10
CA GLY A 237 1.48 16.71 -1.47
C GLY A 237 1.58 17.71 -2.61
N LYS A 238 0.77 17.55 -3.65
CA LYS A 238 0.74 18.49 -4.77
C LYS A 238 0.37 19.91 -4.33
N ALA A 239 -0.65 20.06 -3.49
CA ALA A 239 -1.08 21.34 -2.96
C ALA A 239 0.04 21.99 -2.10
N HIS A 240 0.64 21.18 -1.20
CA HIS A 240 1.70 21.64 -0.31
C HIS A 240 2.96 22.10 -1.08
N PHE A 241 3.45 21.29 -2.03
CA PHE A 241 4.68 21.60 -2.76
C PHE A 241 4.49 22.76 -3.75
N SER A 242 3.30 22.93 -4.33
CA SER A 242 2.99 24.09 -5.16
C SER A 242 3.07 25.40 -4.36
N SER A 243 2.57 25.41 -3.12
CA SER A 243 2.62 26.58 -2.25
C SER A 243 4.04 26.97 -1.83
N LEU A 244 4.96 25.99 -1.74
CA LEU A 244 6.38 26.26 -1.42
C LEU A 244 7.15 26.83 -2.61
N GLY A 245 6.75 26.48 -3.85
CA GLY A 245 7.36 27.01 -5.07
C GLY A 245 6.98 28.45 -5.40
N GLU A 246 5.80 28.91 -4.97
CA GLU A 246 5.33 30.28 -5.17
C GLU A 246 5.91 31.30 -4.16
N GLY A 247 6.53 30.83 -3.06
CA GLY A 247 7.15 31.69 -2.03
C GLY A 247 8.64 31.96 -2.22
N GLY A 248 9.24 31.57 -3.33
CA GLY A 248 10.68 31.60 -3.62
C GLY A 248 11.11 32.53 -4.76
N GLU A 249 10.34 33.59 -5.10
CA GLU A 249 10.78 34.68 -5.97
C GLU A 249 11.05 35.95 -5.18
#